data_5a34d62af143077a08b0f7bee83eeb1c
#
_entry.id   5a34d62af143077a08b0f7bee83eeb1c
#
_cell.length_a   1.000
_cell.length_b   1.000
_cell.length_c   1.000
_cell.angle_alpha   90.00
_cell.angle_beta   90.00
_cell.angle_gamma   90.00
#
_symmetry.space_group_name_H-M   'P 1'
#
loop_
_entity.id
_entity.type
_entity.pdbx_description
1 polymer ?
#
loop_
_entity_poly.entity_id
_entity_poly.type
_entity_poly.pdbx_seq_one_letter_code
_entity_poly.pdbx_strand_id
1 'polypeptide(L)'
;DPGTASGNTLNVTDASSDSTGIRIYGGTVSGGESGDASNNTVNVTNTQVSQAEIYGGQSRLGATNNNTVIFDSSSTAAAVYGAYGNTASGNHVESAGTSNFLYGGRSYTNNSGNSVLVTGGSVQYTLSGSQADNGSATDNTVEIRDGTFGVVYGAQGKGVENNSVTMSGGTVSQMISGGYNNQPEGSAVNNKVVMTGGAVTSSGDTESVVPVVSGGWAIYGTADQNSVEISKAVSIAGSVAGGWSYWGDVTNNVVKISSGSVGGIVAGGYTIGKGAEGNAVGLSGTADVSGNIYGGYALHQMDNPLTGEAAAGDASQNTVKISDVTVKGEVYGGYTAEGTTSNDATGNAVTIESGTIEKTVYGGYTADGTASKNTVTINGGTVGVADSTESSDTVFGGYSASGEAVSNILTVSGGDLIGHVTSGYGKTGASDNTLTMTGGSSTKTVAGYAETGDAVNNTLVFSGGTSAITMAAQSGGSATGNTITITGGNPGTVTGGAGVTGASEIRSSSPAVQFLVRKTSYLS
;
A
#
# COMPACT_ATOMS: atom_id res chain seq x y z
N ASP A 1 7.99 -51.37 -0.57
CA ASP A 1 7.07 -50.20 -0.55
C ASP A 1 7.62 -49.19 0.46
N PRO A 2 7.66 -47.92 0.14
CA PRO A 2 8.07 -46.90 1.10
C PRO A 2 7.14 -46.92 2.32
N GLY A 3 7.74 -46.97 3.54
CA GLY A 3 6.97 -47.01 4.78
C GLY A 3 6.14 -45.76 4.97
N THR A 4 4.98 -45.87 5.61
CA THR A 4 4.16 -44.70 5.99
C THR A 4 4.08 -44.57 7.51
N ALA A 5 3.98 -43.33 8.00
CA ALA A 5 3.73 -43.01 9.41
C ALA A 5 2.45 -42.21 9.52
N SER A 6 1.31 -42.86 9.72
CA SER A 6 0.02 -42.14 9.69
C SER A 6 -0.93 -42.56 10.80
N GLY A 7 -1.80 -41.63 11.19
CA GLY A 7 -2.88 -41.84 12.16
C GLY A 7 -2.39 -41.99 13.62
N ASN A 8 -1.17 -41.58 13.92
CA ASN A 8 -0.61 -41.68 15.27
C ASN A 8 -1.03 -40.51 16.14
N THR A 9 -1.20 -40.78 17.44
CA THR A 9 -1.40 -39.72 18.45
C THR A 9 -0.29 -39.83 19.50
N LEU A 10 0.42 -38.72 19.71
CA LEU A 10 1.44 -38.58 20.74
C LEU A 10 1.00 -37.53 21.77
N ASN A 11 0.94 -37.92 23.03
CA ASN A 11 0.71 -36.98 24.13
C ASN A 11 2.03 -36.81 24.91
N VAL A 12 2.48 -35.57 25.04
CA VAL A 12 3.67 -35.18 25.81
C VAL A 12 3.18 -34.29 26.95
N THR A 13 3.29 -34.78 28.17
CA THR A 13 2.73 -34.08 29.34
C THR A 13 3.76 -34.06 30.47
N ASP A 14 3.86 -32.91 31.15
CA ASP A 14 4.74 -32.69 32.31
C ASP A 14 6.22 -33.05 32.06
N ALA A 15 6.67 -32.93 30.80
CA ALA A 15 8.05 -33.21 30.41
C ALA A 15 8.92 -31.96 30.54
N SER A 16 10.18 -32.15 30.97
CA SER A 16 11.17 -31.07 31.00
C SER A 16 12.54 -31.56 30.55
N SER A 17 13.23 -30.76 29.74
CA SER A 17 14.62 -31.01 29.35
C SER A 17 15.27 -29.75 28.78
N ASP A 18 16.50 -29.49 29.22
CA ASP A 18 17.36 -28.43 28.67
C ASP A 18 18.36 -28.98 27.62
N SER A 19 18.24 -30.25 27.25
CA SER A 19 19.14 -30.89 26.28
C SER A 19 18.87 -30.38 24.87
N THR A 20 19.91 -30.08 24.12
CA THR A 20 19.85 -29.74 22.71
C THR A 20 19.62 -30.98 21.84
N GLY A 21 19.01 -30.78 20.66
CA GLY A 21 18.81 -31.83 19.65
C GLY A 21 17.66 -32.80 19.93
N ILE A 22 16.82 -32.53 20.93
CA ILE A 22 15.59 -33.28 21.16
C ILE A 22 14.61 -33.00 19.99
N ARG A 23 14.03 -34.08 19.47
CA ARG A 23 12.98 -34.04 18.47
C ARG A 23 11.79 -34.89 18.86
N ILE A 24 10.60 -34.32 18.71
CA ILE A 24 9.33 -34.96 19.08
C ILE A 24 8.51 -35.08 17.80
N TYR A 25 8.11 -36.29 17.43
CA TYR A 25 7.40 -36.58 16.20
C TYR A 25 6.07 -37.27 16.46
N GLY A 26 4.97 -36.77 15.91
CA GLY A 26 3.70 -37.51 15.81
C GLY A 26 3.82 -38.71 14.86
N GLY A 27 4.45 -38.48 13.71
CA GLY A 27 4.84 -39.49 12.74
C GLY A 27 6.09 -39.09 11.99
N THR A 28 7.02 -40.04 11.77
CA THR A 28 8.24 -39.78 10.99
C THR A 28 8.57 -40.93 10.04
N VAL A 29 8.98 -40.55 8.81
CA VAL A 29 9.58 -41.49 7.86
C VAL A 29 11.04 -41.12 7.69
N SER A 30 11.93 -42.06 8.08
CA SER A 30 13.39 -41.90 8.10
C SER A 30 14.08 -42.74 7.02
N GLY A 31 15.28 -42.37 6.60
CA GLY A 31 16.16 -43.23 5.81
C GLY A 31 16.07 -43.10 4.30
N GLY A 32 15.73 -41.97 3.71
CA GLY A 32 15.77 -41.78 2.25
C GLY A 32 14.62 -42.43 1.50
N GLU A 33 13.59 -42.87 2.18
CA GLU A 33 12.35 -43.40 1.62
C GLU A 33 11.35 -42.28 1.34
N SER A 34 10.54 -42.42 0.28
CA SER A 34 9.53 -41.45 -0.13
C SER A 34 8.16 -41.64 0.53
N GLY A 35 8.09 -42.35 1.65
CA GLY A 35 6.86 -42.62 2.37
C GLY A 35 6.28 -41.38 3.06
N ASP A 36 4.98 -41.37 3.26
CA ASP A 36 4.26 -40.23 3.80
C ASP A 36 4.15 -40.25 5.33
N ALA A 37 4.20 -39.08 5.96
CA ALA A 37 3.90 -38.88 7.37
C ALA A 37 2.67 -37.99 7.54
N SER A 38 1.48 -38.60 7.60
CA SER A 38 0.21 -37.87 7.46
C SER A 38 -0.81 -38.25 8.54
N ASN A 39 -1.76 -37.36 8.82
CA ASN A 39 -2.86 -37.56 9.79
C ASN A 39 -2.38 -37.88 11.23
N ASN A 40 -1.23 -37.36 11.65
CA ASN A 40 -0.72 -37.56 12.98
C ASN A 40 -1.09 -36.37 13.89
N THR A 41 -1.25 -36.63 15.18
CA THR A 41 -1.55 -35.63 16.21
C THR A 41 -0.50 -35.62 17.29
N VAL A 42 -0.03 -34.44 17.67
CA VAL A 42 0.86 -34.23 18.83
C VAL A 42 0.16 -33.25 19.79
N ASN A 43 -0.10 -33.69 21.00
CA ASN A 43 -0.60 -32.86 22.07
C ASN A 43 0.54 -32.63 23.08
N VAL A 44 0.86 -31.35 23.33
CA VAL A 44 1.92 -30.93 24.23
C VAL A 44 1.32 -30.13 25.37
N THR A 45 1.45 -30.60 26.58
CA THR A 45 0.82 -30.00 27.76
C THR A 45 1.83 -29.88 28.89
N ASN A 46 1.93 -28.70 29.50
CA ASN A 46 2.83 -28.41 30.64
C ASN A 46 4.26 -28.91 30.42
N THR A 47 4.81 -28.67 29.23
CA THR A 47 6.07 -29.27 28.78
C THR A 47 7.11 -28.18 28.53
N GLN A 48 8.26 -28.28 29.25
CA GLN A 48 9.37 -27.33 29.19
C GLN A 48 10.56 -27.93 28.43
N VAL A 49 10.57 -27.78 27.12
CA VAL A 49 11.60 -28.33 26.21
C VAL A 49 12.14 -27.24 25.27
N SER A 50 12.63 -26.16 25.86
CA SER A 50 13.01 -24.91 25.16
C SER A 50 14.04 -25.10 24.04
N GLN A 51 14.75 -26.25 23.98
CA GLN A 51 15.71 -26.59 22.94
C GLN A 51 15.19 -27.66 21.95
N ALA A 52 13.95 -28.12 22.12
CA ALA A 52 13.39 -29.19 21.29
C ALA A 52 12.64 -28.63 20.05
N GLU A 53 12.65 -29.46 19.01
CA GLU A 53 11.80 -29.28 17.83
C GLU A 53 10.62 -30.26 17.86
N ILE A 54 9.41 -29.77 17.63
CA ILE A 54 8.17 -30.57 17.66
C ILE A 54 7.58 -30.61 16.24
N TYR A 55 7.25 -31.80 15.78
CA TYR A 55 6.72 -32.08 14.46
C TYR A 55 5.44 -32.91 14.54
N GLY A 56 4.33 -32.45 13.95
CA GLY A 56 3.15 -33.26 13.74
C GLY A 56 3.45 -34.44 12.82
N GLY A 57 4.06 -34.17 11.66
CA GLY A 57 4.55 -35.15 10.70
C GLY A 57 5.90 -34.75 10.10
N GLN A 58 6.80 -35.75 9.89
CA GLN A 58 8.06 -35.49 9.18
C GLN A 58 8.36 -36.59 8.15
N SER A 59 8.61 -36.16 6.89
CA SER A 59 9.13 -37.04 5.84
C SER A 59 9.96 -36.23 4.85
N ARG A 60 11.26 -36.49 4.78
CA ARG A 60 12.17 -35.70 3.94
C ARG A 60 11.84 -35.79 2.44
N LEU A 61 11.42 -36.94 1.94
CA LEU A 61 11.19 -37.21 0.53
C LEU A 61 9.71 -37.41 0.19
N GLY A 62 8.85 -37.64 1.19
CA GLY A 62 7.43 -37.88 1.03
C GLY A 62 6.56 -36.68 1.39
N ALA A 63 5.26 -36.87 1.30
CA ALA A 63 4.27 -35.88 1.70
C ALA A 63 4.00 -35.89 3.21
N THR A 64 3.67 -34.73 3.74
CA THR A 64 3.29 -34.56 5.14
C THR A 64 1.96 -33.79 5.20
N ASN A 65 0.86 -34.56 5.30
CA ASN A 65 -0.47 -33.97 5.15
C ASN A 65 -1.34 -34.16 6.39
N ASN A 66 -2.20 -33.17 6.66
CA ASN A 66 -3.25 -33.23 7.70
C ASN A 66 -2.71 -33.60 9.09
N ASN A 67 -1.50 -33.20 9.43
CA ASN A 67 -0.99 -33.38 10.79
C ASN A 67 -1.44 -32.23 11.68
N THR A 68 -1.62 -32.52 12.98
CA THR A 68 -2.07 -31.53 13.97
C THR A 68 -1.08 -31.47 15.13
N VAL A 69 -0.75 -30.24 15.55
CA VAL A 69 -0.02 -30.00 16.80
C VAL A 69 -0.84 -29.07 17.69
N ILE A 70 -1.08 -29.49 18.93
CA ILE A 70 -1.70 -28.65 19.97
C ILE A 70 -0.65 -28.37 21.03
N PHE A 71 -0.34 -27.09 21.23
CA PHE A 71 0.75 -26.60 22.06
C PHE A 71 0.22 -25.61 23.11
N ASP A 72 0.10 -26.06 24.35
CA ASP A 72 -0.60 -25.31 25.39
C ASP A 72 0.18 -24.11 25.94
N SER A 73 -0.50 -23.28 26.75
CA SER A 73 0.05 -22.02 27.29
C SER A 73 1.20 -22.22 28.30
N SER A 74 1.33 -23.39 28.87
CA SER A 74 2.38 -23.73 29.86
C SER A 74 3.62 -24.35 29.21
N SER A 75 3.61 -24.52 27.89
CA SER A 75 4.68 -25.25 27.19
C SER A 75 5.65 -24.31 26.48
N THR A 76 6.93 -24.78 26.39
CA THR A 76 8.01 -24.08 25.68
C THR A 76 8.73 -25.04 24.72
N ALA A 77 9.14 -24.55 23.53
CA ALA A 77 9.89 -25.30 22.54
C ALA A 77 10.85 -24.38 21.75
N ALA A 78 11.87 -24.93 21.09
CA ALA A 78 12.67 -24.17 20.13
C ALA A 78 11.86 -23.91 18.85
N ALA A 79 11.20 -24.93 18.33
CA ALA A 79 10.38 -24.79 17.13
C ALA A 79 9.20 -25.77 17.14
N VAL A 80 8.08 -25.32 16.57
CA VAL A 80 6.87 -26.12 16.40
C VAL A 80 6.48 -26.11 14.93
N TYR A 81 6.35 -27.30 14.35
CA TYR A 81 5.96 -27.53 12.97
C TYR A 81 4.73 -28.43 12.93
N GLY A 82 3.67 -28.00 12.27
CA GLY A 82 2.57 -28.91 11.93
C GLY A 82 3.08 -30.05 11.05
N ALA A 83 3.98 -29.73 10.10
CA ALA A 83 4.67 -30.72 9.29
C ALA A 83 5.99 -30.20 8.71
N TYR A 84 6.89 -31.15 8.35
CA TYR A 84 8.12 -30.89 7.59
C TYR A 84 8.39 -32.00 6.58
N GLY A 85 8.34 -31.68 5.27
CA GLY A 85 8.46 -32.71 4.23
C GLY A 85 8.92 -32.23 2.88
N ASN A 86 8.82 -33.10 1.87
CA ASN A 86 9.00 -32.69 0.48
C ASN A 86 7.85 -31.77 0.05
N THR A 87 6.62 -32.18 0.38
CA THR A 87 5.41 -31.35 0.32
C THR A 87 4.71 -31.32 1.69
N ALA A 88 3.96 -30.26 2.00
CA ALA A 88 3.20 -30.18 3.25
C ALA A 88 1.84 -29.53 2.99
N SER A 89 0.73 -30.25 3.24
CA SER A 89 -0.61 -29.75 2.96
C SER A 89 -1.60 -30.04 4.08
N GLY A 90 -2.51 -29.08 4.33
CA GLY A 90 -3.60 -29.25 5.27
C GLY A 90 -3.18 -29.44 6.74
N ASN A 91 -1.96 -29.10 7.10
CA ASN A 91 -1.48 -29.27 8.48
C ASN A 91 -1.96 -28.13 9.38
N HIS A 92 -2.17 -28.41 10.64
CA HIS A 92 -2.71 -27.47 11.61
C HIS A 92 -1.83 -27.36 12.87
N VAL A 93 -1.59 -26.13 13.32
CA VAL A 93 -1.00 -25.88 14.63
C VAL A 93 -1.91 -24.95 15.43
N GLU A 94 -2.32 -25.38 16.61
CA GLU A 94 -2.94 -24.52 17.62
C GLU A 94 -1.93 -24.27 18.74
N SER A 95 -1.63 -23.01 19.03
CA SER A 95 -0.61 -22.63 20.00
C SER A 95 -1.06 -21.54 20.95
N ALA A 96 -0.80 -21.74 22.23
CA ALA A 96 -0.82 -20.73 23.28
C ALA A 96 0.54 -20.62 24.01
N GLY A 97 1.51 -21.46 23.66
CA GLY A 97 2.81 -21.58 24.32
C GLY A 97 3.88 -20.65 23.75
N THR A 98 5.12 -20.86 24.20
CA THR A 98 6.28 -20.05 23.80
C THR A 98 7.24 -20.85 22.93
N SER A 99 7.60 -20.29 21.76
CA SER A 99 8.59 -20.88 20.86
C SER A 99 9.43 -19.81 20.16
N ASN A 100 10.55 -20.23 19.55
CA ASN A 100 11.33 -19.34 18.70
C ASN A 100 10.75 -19.29 17.29
N PHE A 101 10.27 -20.43 16.78
CA PHE A 101 9.68 -20.57 15.46
C PHE A 101 8.38 -21.38 15.52
N LEU A 102 7.40 -21.00 14.71
CA LEU A 102 6.12 -21.70 14.61
C LEU A 102 5.64 -21.70 13.15
N TYR A 103 5.44 -22.91 12.60
CA TYR A 103 5.02 -23.11 11.21
C TYR A 103 3.85 -24.08 11.11
N GLY A 104 2.82 -23.74 10.35
CA GLY A 104 1.76 -24.69 9.99
C GLY A 104 2.30 -25.82 9.13
N GLY A 105 3.11 -25.49 8.11
CA GLY A 105 3.83 -26.47 7.28
C GLY A 105 5.16 -25.93 6.78
N ARG A 106 6.18 -26.79 6.66
CA ARG A 106 7.42 -26.46 5.97
C ARG A 106 7.77 -27.55 4.95
N SER A 107 8.22 -27.16 3.77
CA SER A 107 8.56 -28.13 2.72
C SER A 107 9.74 -27.68 1.87
N TYR A 108 10.33 -28.64 1.17
CA TYR A 108 11.33 -28.35 0.14
C TYR A 108 10.69 -27.81 -1.15
N THR A 109 9.48 -28.29 -1.51
CA THR A 109 8.79 -27.89 -2.73
C THR A 109 7.51 -27.10 -2.40
N ASN A 110 6.33 -27.67 -2.54
CA ASN A 110 5.09 -26.93 -2.42
C ASN A 110 4.38 -27.14 -1.08
N ASN A 111 3.76 -26.09 -0.61
CA ASN A 111 2.89 -26.07 0.56
C ASN A 111 1.50 -25.58 0.19
N SER A 112 0.45 -26.18 0.77
CA SER A 112 -0.90 -25.66 0.57
C SER A 112 -1.83 -25.93 1.75
N GLY A 113 -2.75 -24.99 2.01
CA GLY A 113 -3.83 -25.17 2.96
C GLY A 113 -3.40 -25.42 4.42
N ASN A 114 -2.18 -25.05 4.80
CA ASN A 114 -1.73 -25.18 6.19
C ASN A 114 -2.28 -24.02 7.02
N SER A 115 -2.53 -24.27 8.30
CA SER A 115 -3.13 -23.29 9.19
C SER A 115 -2.42 -23.20 10.54
N VAL A 116 -2.35 -22.00 11.08
CA VAL A 116 -1.88 -21.73 12.44
C VAL A 116 -2.92 -20.89 13.15
N LEU A 117 -3.34 -21.33 14.33
CA LEU A 117 -4.13 -20.57 15.28
C LEU A 117 -3.28 -20.27 16.51
N VAL A 118 -3.08 -18.98 16.81
CA VAL A 118 -2.41 -18.55 18.04
C VAL A 118 -3.41 -17.86 18.95
N THR A 119 -3.56 -18.41 20.15
CA THR A 119 -4.49 -17.90 21.16
C THR A 119 -3.79 -17.17 22.32
N GLY A 120 -2.46 -17.18 22.35
CA GLY A 120 -1.62 -16.53 23.37
C GLY A 120 -0.15 -16.92 23.21
N GLY A 121 0.66 -16.68 24.25
CA GLY A 121 2.08 -17.03 24.29
C GLY A 121 2.98 -16.13 23.46
N SER A 122 4.12 -16.67 22.99
CA SER A 122 5.05 -15.87 22.17
C SER A 122 5.80 -16.70 21.12
N VAL A 123 6.07 -16.05 19.97
CA VAL A 123 6.97 -16.59 18.95
C VAL A 123 8.06 -15.55 18.68
N GLN A 124 9.29 -15.86 19.12
CA GLN A 124 10.37 -14.88 19.18
C GLN A 124 10.81 -14.38 17.78
N TYR A 125 10.93 -15.28 16.79
CA TYR A 125 11.45 -14.93 15.46
C TYR A 125 10.36 -14.98 14.41
N THR A 126 9.91 -16.17 13.99
CA THR A 126 8.99 -16.31 12.85
C THR A 126 7.78 -17.16 13.20
N LEU A 127 6.60 -16.57 12.97
CA LEU A 127 5.31 -17.23 12.89
C LEU A 127 4.90 -17.26 11.41
N SER A 128 4.62 -18.45 10.87
CA SER A 128 4.20 -18.58 9.47
C SER A 128 3.15 -19.68 9.26
N GLY A 129 2.16 -19.42 8.44
CA GLY A 129 1.23 -20.46 7.99
C GLY A 129 1.98 -21.56 7.23
N SER A 130 2.95 -21.18 6.38
CA SER A 130 3.84 -22.16 5.76
C SER A 130 5.15 -21.54 5.25
N GLN A 131 6.15 -22.42 4.98
CA GLN A 131 7.38 -22.06 4.28
C GLN A 131 7.70 -23.13 3.23
N ALA A 132 7.80 -22.73 1.97
CA ALA A 132 8.28 -23.54 0.85
C ALA A 132 9.70 -23.08 0.46
N ASP A 133 10.71 -23.93 0.66
CA ASP A 133 12.12 -23.52 0.47
C ASP A 133 12.45 -23.27 -1.02
N ASN A 134 11.87 -24.03 -1.97
CA ASN A 134 12.10 -23.90 -3.41
C ASN A 134 10.81 -23.93 -4.25
N GLY A 135 9.65 -23.84 -3.65
CA GLY A 135 8.36 -23.97 -4.32
C GLY A 135 7.34 -22.93 -3.94
N SER A 136 6.10 -23.20 -4.29
CA SER A 136 4.97 -22.31 -4.02
C SER A 136 4.31 -22.62 -2.68
N ALA A 137 3.81 -21.57 -2.03
CA ALA A 137 3.01 -21.67 -0.82
C ALA A 137 1.64 -21.01 -1.05
N THR A 138 0.57 -21.83 -1.04
CA THR A 138 -0.76 -21.38 -1.44
C THR A 138 -1.82 -21.70 -0.37
N ASP A 139 -2.82 -20.84 -0.26
CA ASP A 139 -4.02 -21.05 0.57
C ASP A 139 -3.71 -21.29 2.07
N ASN A 140 -2.59 -20.76 2.59
CA ASN A 140 -2.21 -20.94 3.98
C ASN A 140 -2.77 -19.80 4.85
N THR A 141 -3.05 -20.09 6.11
CA THR A 141 -3.72 -19.16 7.01
C THR A 141 -3.02 -19.04 8.35
N VAL A 142 -2.95 -17.82 8.88
CA VAL A 142 -2.54 -17.52 10.26
C VAL A 142 -3.65 -16.72 10.93
N GLU A 143 -4.16 -17.21 12.05
CA GLU A 143 -5.10 -16.49 12.91
C GLU A 143 -4.42 -16.19 14.25
N ILE A 144 -4.37 -14.91 14.62
CA ILE A 144 -3.79 -14.42 15.88
C ILE A 144 -4.89 -13.77 16.70
N ARG A 145 -5.13 -14.30 17.91
CA ARG A 145 -6.07 -13.75 18.89
C ARG A 145 -5.36 -12.95 19.97
N ASP A 146 -4.18 -13.38 20.39
CA ASP A 146 -3.33 -12.72 21.38
C ASP A 146 -1.89 -13.26 21.29
N GLY A 147 -0.94 -12.62 21.99
CA GLY A 147 0.46 -13.04 22.08
C GLY A 147 1.45 -11.99 21.56
N THR A 148 2.74 -12.37 21.55
CA THR A 148 3.83 -11.50 21.08
C THR A 148 4.70 -12.19 20.03
N PHE A 149 5.01 -11.49 18.93
CA PHE A 149 5.63 -12.08 17.74
C PHE A 149 6.75 -11.20 17.20
N GLY A 150 7.80 -11.83 16.68
CA GLY A 150 8.83 -11.16 15.89
C GLY A 150 8.28 -10.76 14.51
N VAL A 151 8.26 -11.72 13.59
CA VAL A 151 7.74 -11.57 12.24
C VAL A 151 6.57 -12.53 12.01
N VAL A 152 5.56 -12.09 11.26
CA VAL A 152 4.39 -12.91 10.92
C VAL A 152 4.22 -12.97 9.40
N TYR A 153 4.14 -14.18 8.85
CA TYR A 153 3.83 -14.44 7.45
C TYR A 153 2.63 -15.38 7.30
N GLY A 154 1.70 -15.06 6.42
CA GLY A 154 0.70 -16.03 5.97
C GLY A 154 1.38 -17.21 5.29
N ALA A 155 2.36 -16.92 4.41
CA ALA A 155 3.26 -17.92 3.84
C ALA A 155 4.56 -17.30 3.31
N GLN A 156 5.58 -18.16 3.11
CA GLN A 156 6.86 -17.83 2.49
C GLN A 156 7.17 -18.84 1.37
N GLY A 157 7.69 -18.37 0.22
CA GLY A 157 8.04 -19.26 -0.89
C GLY A 157 8.42 -18.53 -2.17
N LYS A 158 8.69 -19.28 -3.24
CA LYS A 158 8.98 -18.72 -4.57
C LYS A 158 7.73 -18.09 -5.18
N GLY A 159 6.56 -18.75 -5.10
CA GLY A 159 5.25 -18.18 -5.43
C GLY A 159 4.38 -18.21 -4.17
N VAL A 160 3.85 -17.08 -3.76
CA VAL A 160 2.94 -17.00 -2.61
C VAL A 160 1.60 -16.48 -3.06
N GLU A 161 0.56 -17.33 -2.93
CA GLU A 161 -0.75 -17.02 -3.48
C GLU A 161 -1.88 -17.38 -2.50
N ASN A 162 -2.89 -16.53 -2.41
CA ASN A 162 -4.09 -16.73 -1.59
C ASN A 162 -3.82 -16.95 -0.10
N ASN A 163 -2.68 -16.50 0.44
CA ASN A 163 -2.37 -16.68 1.85
C ASN A 163 -2.95 -15.53 2.68
N SER A 164 -3.26 -15.82 3.95
CA SER A 164 -3.86 -14.80 4.81
C SER A 164 -3.31 -14.79 6.24
N VAL A 165 -3.24 -13.58 6.80
CA VAL A 165 -3.05 -13.33 8.23
C VAL A 165 -4.26 -12.57 8.75
N THR A 166 -4.89 -13.09 9.80
CA THR A 166 -5.95 -12.39 10.55
C THR A 166 -5.48 -12.15 11.97
N MET A 167 -5.51 -10.89 12.42
CA MET A 167 -5.08 -10.52 13.77
C MET A 167 -6.18 -9.75 14.49
N SER A 168 -6.62 -10.27 15.64
CA SER A 168 -7.63 -9.64 16.49
C SER A 168 -7.10 -9.12 17.81
N GLY A 169 -5.86 -9.43 18.16
CA GLY A 169 -5.15 -8.99 19.37
C GLY A 169 -3.66 -9.33 19.28
N GLY A 170 -2.90 -9.04 20.33
CA GLY A 170 -1.47 -9.30 20.42
C GLY A 170 -0.58 -8.19 19.83
N THR A 171 0.72 -8.45 19.80
CA THR A 171 1.74 -7.48 19.36
C THR A 171 2.78 -8.12 18.44
N VAL A 172 3.05 -7.49 17.30
CA VAL A 172 4.13 -7.86 16.38
C VAL A 172 5.22 -6.80 16.45
N SER A 173 6.45 -7.23 16.72
CA SER A 173 7.58 -6.33 16.95
C SER A 173 8.31 -5.91 15.68
N GLN A 174 8.16 -6.63 14.58
CA GLN A 174 8.84 -6.32 13.32
C GLN A 174 7.86 -6.10 12.17
N MET A 175 7.27 -7.17 11.60
CA MET A 175 6.41 -7.02 10.43
C MET A 175 5.36 -8.13 10.29
N ILE A 176 4.31 -7.81 9.52
CA ILE A 176 3.26 -8.75 9.09
C ILE A 176 3.16 -8.71 7.57
N SER A 177 3.17 -9.89 6.92
CA SER A 177 2.84 -10.01 5.50
C SER A 177 1.90 -11.20 5.25
N GLY A 178 0.89 -11.00 4.40
CA GLY A 178 0.02 -12.09 3.96
C GLY A 178 0.79 -13.15 3.16
N GLY A 179 1.70 -12.73 2.26
CA GLY A 179 2.61 -13.60 1.52
C GLY A 179 3.96 -12.94 1.29
N TYR A 180 5.05 -13.67 1.53
CA TYR A 180 6.41 -13.21 1.35
C TYR A 180 7.19 -14.04 0.32
N ASN A 181 7.52 -13.43 -0.80
CA ASN A 181 8.40 -14.01 -1.80
C ASN A 181 9.79 -13.38 -1.71
N ASN A 182 10.79 -14.21 -1.44
CA ASN A 182 12.20 -13.82 -1.38
C ASN A 182 13.07 -14.48 -2.47
N GLN A 183 12.44 -15.14 -3.45
CA GLN A 183 13.13 -15.88 -4.49
C GLN A 183 13.06 -15.15 -5.83
N PRO A 184 14.09 -15.27 -6.70
CA PRO A 184 14.01 -14.79 -8.08
C PRO A 184 12.82 -15.39 -8.83
N GLU A 185 12.24 -14.62 -9.75
CA GLU A 185 11.14 -15.02 -10.64
C GLU A 185 9.82 -15.42 -9.95
N GLY A 186 9.68 -15.16 -8.65
CA GLY A 186 8.46 -15.46 -7.92
C GLY A 186 7.58 -14.22 -7.71
N SER A 187 6.30 -14.42 -7.45
CA SER A 187 5.31 -13.36 -7.24
C SER A 187 4.58 -13.52 -5.91
N ALA A 188 4.00 -12.43 -5.43
CA ALA A 188 3.05 -12.42 -4.32
C ALA A 188 1.67 -12.01 -4.85
N VAL A 189 0.71 -12.94 -4.90
CA VAL A 189 -0.58 -12.74 -5.57
C VAL A 189 -1.73 -13.03 -4.62
N ASN A 190 -2.72 -12.14 -4.58
CA ASN A 190 -3.97 -12.30 -3.83
C ASN A 190 -3.78 -12.68 -2.34
N ASN A 191 -2.72 -12.19 -1.72
CA ASN A 191 -2.50 -12.41 -0.28
C ASN A 191 -3.18 -11.32 0.54
N LYS A 192 -3.54 -11.65 1.78
CA LYS A 192 -4.36 -10.75 2.60
C LYS A 192 -3.86 -10.63 4.04
N VAL A 193 -3.89 -9.41 4.58
CA VAL A 193 -3.78 -9.13 6.00
C VAL A 193 -5.07 -8.45 6.49
N VAL A 194 -5.66 -8.96 7.56
CA VAL A 194 -6.82 -8.37 8.22
C VAL A 194 -6.48 -8.12 9.68
N MET A 195 -6.52 -6.86 10.10
CA MET A 195 -6.30 -6.49 11.50
C MET A 195 -7.57 -5.86 12.08
N THR A 196 -8.10 -6.50 13.13
CA THR A 196 -9.25 -6.02 13.88
C THR A 196 -8.90 -5.69 15.33
N GLY A 197 -7.64 -5.75 15.70
CA GLY A 197 -7.07 -5.43 17.01
C GLY A 197 -5.57 -5.70 17.01
N GLY A 198 -4.90 -5.34 18.10
CA GLY A 198 -3.48 -5.52 18.28
C GLY A 198 -2.61 -4.40 17.73
N ALA A 199 -1.29 -4.62 17.75
CA ALA A 199 -0.32 -3.61 17.35
C ALA A 199 0.87 -4.17 16.56
N VAL A 200 1.43 -3.34 15.65
CA VAL A 200 2.75 -3.52 15.05
C VAL A 200 3.64 -2.38 15.54
N THR A 201 4.67 -2.71 16.34
CA THR A 201 5.46 -1.71 17.07
C THR A 201 6.70 -1.21 16.32
N SER A 202 7.13 -1.90 15.26
CA SER A 202 8.20 -1.42 14.41
C SER A 202 7.76 -0.17 13.64
N SER A 203 8.59 0.86 13.68
CA SER A 203 8.43 2.02 12.79
C SER A 203 8.96 1.75 11.38
N GLY A 204 9.58 0.60 11.14
CA GLY A 204 10.40 0.37 9.97
C GLY A 204 11.74 1.09 10.06
N ASP A 205 12.54 0.99 9.01
CA ASP A 205 13.73 1.82 8.86
C ASP A 205 13.28 3.17 8.30
N THR A 206 13.66 4.25 8.96
CA THR A 206 13.28 5.61 8.55
C THR A 206 13.93 6.05 7.24
N GLU A 207 14.99 5.36 6.81
CA GLU A 207 15.68 5.63 5.54
C GLU A 207 15.22 4.67 4.41
N SER A 208 14.82 3.44 4.73
CA SER A 208 14.18 2.53 3.79
C SER A 208 12.68 2.46 4.09
N VAL A 209 11.86 2.91 3.17
CA VAL A 209 10.39 2.96 3.31
C VAL A 209 9.79 1.54 3.18
N VAL A 210 10.33 0.59 3.96
CA VAL A 210 9.86 -0.80 3.98
C VAL A 210 8.57 -0.88 4.79
N PRO A 211 7.43 -1.29 4.19
CA PRO A 211 6.20 -1.44 4.94
C PRO A 211 6.33 -2.50 6.04
N VAL A 212 5.84 -2.18 7.23
CA VAL A 212 5.77 -3.14 8.34
C VAL A 212 4.52 -4.00 8.29
N VAL A 213 3.51 -3.58 7.51
CA VAL A 213 2.32 -4.38 7.19
C VAL A 213 2.15 -4.41 5.69
N SER A 214 2.10 -5.60 5.09
CA SER A 214 1.84 -5.77 3.65
C SER A 214 0.88 -6.92 3.37
N GLY A 215 -0.02 -6.74 2.41
CA GLY A 215 -0.85 -7.84 1.90
C GLY A 215 0.01 -8.90 1.24
N GLY A 216 0.89 -8.51 0.32
CA GLY A 216 1.90 -9.36 -0.32
C GLY A 216 3.20 -8.60 -0.55
N TRP A 217 4.32 -9.31 -0.39
CA TRP A 217 5.65 -8.80 -0.59
C TRP A 217 6.45 -9.69 -1.54
N ALA A 218 6.91 -9.11 -2.64
CA ALA A 218 7.81 -9.75 -3.60
C ALA A 218 9.12 -8.97 -3.69
N ILE A 219 10.27 -9.66 -3.59
CA ILE A 219 11.55 -8.97 -3.76
C ILE A 219 11.85 -8.74 -5.25
N TYR A 220 11.68 -9.76 -6.08
CA TYR A 220 12.08 -9.68 -7.49
C TYR A 220 10.90 -9.68 -8.47
N GLY A 221 9.79 -10.28 -8.12
CA GLY A 221 8.62 -10.42 -8.97
C GLY A 221 7.52 -9.42 -8.65
N THR A 222 6.37 -9.63 -9.25
CA THR A 222 5.20 -8.76 -9.06
C THR A 222 4.52 -8.98 -7.71
N ALA A 223 3.95 -7.91 -7.15
CA ALA A 223 2.96 -8.01 -6.09
C ALA A 223 1.60 -7.58 -6.66
N ASP A 224 0.68 -8.55 -6.88
CA ASP A 224 -0.59 -8.34 -7.56
C ASP A 224 -1.78 -8.75 -6.71
N GLN A 225 -2.85 -7.96 -6.74
CA GLN A 225 -4.14 -8.22 -6.08
C GLN A 225 -4.06 -8.47 -4.56
N ASN A 226 -3.00 -8.03 -3.89
CA ASN A 226 -2.86 -8.19 -2.45
C ASN A 226 -3.66 -7.14 -1.69
N SER A 227 -4.02 -7.43 -0.44
CA SER A 227 -4.85 -6.52 0.34
C SER A 227 -4.50 -6.44 1.81
N VAL A 228 -4.69 -5.24 2.38
CA VAL A 228 -4.65 -4.98 3.82
C VAL A 228 -5.96 -4.33 4.24
N GLU A 229 -6.61 -4.89 5.26
CA GLU A 229 -7.80 -4.32 5.89
C GLU A 229 -7.53 -4.04 7.37
N ILE A 230 -7.73 -2.81 7.80
CA ILE A 230 -7.53 -2.37 9.18
C ILE A 230 -8.83 -1.75 9.71
N SER A 231 -9.26 -2.23 10.88
CA SER A 231 -10.45 -1.72 11.55
C SER A 231 -10.29 -1.79 13.07
N LYS A 232 -11.15 -1.09 13.81
CA LYS A 232 -11.11 -0.98 15.27
C LYS A 232 -9.82 -0.32 15.77
N ALA A 233 -9.45 -0.60 17.03
CA ALA A 233 -8.30 0.03 17.70
C ALA A 233 -6.98 -0.68 17.38
N VAL A 234 -6.57 -0.66 16.12
CA VAL A 234 -5.27 -1.15 15.66
C VAL A 234 -4.24 -0.01 15.72
N SER A 235 -3.02 -0.31 16.16
CA SER A 235 -1.90 0.64 16.17
C SER A 235 -0.74 0.10 15.35
N ILE A 236 -0.33 0.82 14.31
CA ILE A 236 0.81 0.49 13.47
C ILE A 236 1.79 1.65 13.50
N ALA A 237 3.00 1.43 14.04
CA ALA A 237 4.00 2.48 14.17
C ALA A 237 4.66 2.85 12.83
N GLY A 238 4.76 1.92 11.88
CA GLY A 238 5.38 2.09 10.57
C GLY A 238 4.39 2.21 9.42
N SER A 239 4.84 1.84 8.23
CA SER A 239 4.11 1.98 6.97
C SER A 239 3.28 0.77 6.61
N VAL A 240 2.24 0.97 5.79
CA VAL A 240 1.29 -0.05 5.31
C VAL A 240 1.26 -0.06 3.79
N ALA A 241 1.35 -1.25 3.17
CA ALA A 241 1.15 -1.41 1.73
C ALA A 241 0.21 -2.57 1.40
N GLY A 242 -0.68 -2.41 0.41
CA GLY A 242 -1.46 -3.51 -0.13
C GLY A 242 -0.56 -4.57 -0.77
N GLY A 243 0.29 -4.14 -1.71
CA GLY A 243 1.36 -4.93 -2.31
C GLY A 243 2.67 -4.15 -2.32
N TRP A 244 3.78 -4.87 -2.14
CA TRP A 244 5.10 -4.28 -2.16
C TRP A 244 6.09 -5.11 -2.95
N SER A 245 6.89 -4.44 -3.80
CA SER A 245 8.00 -5.07 -4.53
C SER A 245 9.24 -4.19 -4.56
N TYR A 246 10.44 -4.81 -4.47
CA TYR A 246 11.68 -4.06 -4.73
C TYR A 246 11.89 -3.81 -6.23
N TRP A 247 11.78 -4.85 -7.10
CA TRP A 247 12.17 -4.76 -8.51
C TRP A 247 11.09 -5.21 -9.48
N GLY A 248 9.90 -5.53 -9.00
CA GLY A 248 8.74 -5.88 -9.82
C GLY A 248 7.66 -4.80 -9.79
N ASP A 249 6.70 -4.95 -10.67
CA ASP A 249 5.50 -4.11 -10.68
C ASP A 249 4.59 -4.40 -9.49
N VAL A 250 3.83 -3.42 -9.09
CA VAL A 250 2.78 -3.56 -8.07
C VAL A 250 1.44 -3.21 -8.70
N THR A 251 0.53 -4.20 -8.77
CA THR A 251 -0.70 -4.05 -9.55
C THR A 251 -1.93 -4.46 -8.74
N ASN A 252 -3.01 -3.70 -8.89
CA ASN A 252 -4.33 -4.01 -8.33
C ASN A 252 -4.37 -4.25 -6.81
N ASN A 253 -3.40 -3.76 -6.06
CA ASN A 253 -3.34 -3.95 -4.62
C ASN A 253 -4.24 -2.95 -3.88
N VAL A 254 -4.75 -3.35 -2.70
CA VAL A 254 -5.76 -2.55 -1.99
C VAL A 254 -5.41 -2.40 -0.51
N VAL A 255 -5.49 -1.18 0.00
CA VAL A 255 -5.50 -0.90 1.44
C VAL A 255 -6.84 -0.27 1.83
N LYS A 256 -7.47 -0.80 2.88
CA LYS A 256 -8.67 -0.22 3.49
C LYS A 256 -8.44 -0.02 4.99
N ILE A 257 -8.61 1.21 5.46
CA ILE A 257 -8.50 1.55 6.88
C ILE A 257 -9.77 2.29 7.29
N SER A 258 -10.53 1.71 8.22
CA SER A 258 -11.76 2.33 8.73
C SER A 258 -11.60 2.90 10.14
N SER A 259 -10.57 2.52 10.87
CA SER A 259 -10.18 3.10 12.17
C SER A 259 -8.79 2.60 12.56
N GLY A 260 -8.22 3.18 13.62
CA GLY A 260 -6.86 2.88 14.09
C GLY A 260 -5.84 3.92 13.62
N SER A 261 -4.57 3.72 14.00
CA SER A 261 -3.50 4.67 13.70
C SER A 261 -2.38 4.03 12.87
N VAL A 262 -1.87 4.78 11.90
CA VAL A 262 -0.69 4.43 11.09
C VAL A 262 0.32 5.56 11.18
N GLY A 263 1.51 5.27 11.73
CA GLY A 263 2.57 6.25 11.92
C GLY A 263 3.35 6.59 10.65
N GLY A 264 3.45 5.64 9.72
CA GLY A 264 4.14 5.79 8.43
C GLY A 264 3.21 6.11 7.25
N ILE A 265 3.70 5.83 6.04
CA ILE A 265 2.92 6.00 4.82
C ILE A 265 1.87 4.89 4.65
N VAL A 266 0.85 5.18 3.85
CA VAL A 266 -0.12 4.18 3.38
C VAL A 266 -0.09 4.15 1.85
N ALA A 267 0.20 2.99 1.26
CA ALA A 267 0.24 2.82 -0.18
C ALA A 267 -0.65 1.65 -0.64
N GLY A 268 -1.45 1.82 -1.68
CA GLY A 268 -2.15 0.72 -2.32
C GLY A 268 -1.14 -0.27 -2.89
N GLY A 269 -0.22 0.20 -3.74
CA GLY A 269 0.96 -0.50 -4.23
C GLY A 269 2.22 0.35 -4.06
N TYR A 270 3.33 -0.28 -3.65
CA TYR A 270 4.61 0.38 -3.47
C TYR A 270 5.73 -0.42 -4.12
N THR A 271 6.48 0.20 -5.04
CA THR A 271 7.64 -0.40 -5.71
C THR A 271 8.84 0.55 -5.70
N ILE A 272 10.05 -0.04 -5.64
CA ILE A 272 11.30 0.72 -5.69
C ILE A 272 11.87 0.78 -7.12
N GLY A 273 11.63 -0.21 -7.96
CA GLY A 273 12.29 -0.33 -9.26
C GLY A 273 11.39 -0.36 -10.50
N LYS A 274 10.09 -0.48 -10.36
CA LYS A 274 9.14 -0.63 -11.50
C LYS A 274 7.89 0.26 -11.34
N GLY A 275 6.82 -0.07 -12.06
CA GLY A 275 5.58 0.70 -12.09
C GLY A 275 4.54 0.29 -11.04
N ALA A 276 3.60 1.20 -10.78
CA ALA A 276 2.47 0.99 -9.88
C ALA A 276 1.16 1.26 -10.63
N GLU A 277 0.33 0.21 -10.86
CA GLU A 277 -0.88 0.31 -11.66
C GLU A 277 -2.11 -0.24 -10.94
N GLY A 278 -3.24 0.49 -11.05
CA GLY A 278 -4.54 0.01 -10.60
C GLY A 278 -4.68 -0.17 -9.09
N ASN A 279 -3.75 0.34 -8.29
CA ASN A 279 -3.76 0.18 -6.84
C ASN A 279 -4.74 1.13 -6.17
N ALA A 280 -5.24 0.76 -4.99
CA ALA A 280 -6.26 1.54 -4.32
C ALA A 280 -6.02 1.73 -2.81
N VAL A 281 -6.30 2.93 -2.31
CA VAL A 281 -6.39 3.23 -0.88
C VAL A 281 -7.76 3.78 -0.54
N GLY A 282 -8.44 3.18 0.42
CA GLY A 282 -9.68 3.68 1.00
C GLY A 282 -9.52 3.96 2.49
N LEU A 283 -9.67 5.22 2.88
CA LEU A 283 -9.64 5.65 4.28
C LEU A 283 -11.02 6.16 4.69
N SER A 284 -11.50 5.74 5.85
CA SER A 284 -12.82 6.15 6.36
C SER A 284 -12.89 6.16 7.88
N GLY A 285 -13.94 6.74 8.42
CA GLY A 285 -14.28 6.68 9.84
C GLY A 285 -13.28 7.40 10.72
N THR A 286 -12.65 6.70 11.67
CA THR A 286 -11.74 7.27 12.68
C THR A 286 -10.27 6.89 12.44
N ALA A 287 -9.88 6.63 11.20
CA ALA A 287 -8.48 6.38 10.85
C ALA A 287 -7.63 7.65 11.06
N ASP A 288 -6.44 7.50 11.63
CA ASP A 288 -5.42 8.56 11.78
C ASP A 288 -4.14 8.13 11.07
N VAL A 289 -3.73 8.87 10.05
CA VAL A 289 -2.52 8.58 9.28
C VAL A 289 -1.55 9.75 9.37
N SER A 290 -0.37 9.47 9.91
CA SER A 290 0.66 10.51 10.11
C SER A 290 1.54 10.74 8.86
N GLY A 291 1.71 9.74 8.01
CA GLY A 291 2.50 9.83 6.78
C GLY A 291 1.67 10.19 5.54
N ASN A 292 2.33 10.15 4.39
CA ASN A 292 1.70 10.38 3.10
C ASN A 292 0.83 9.20 2.66
N ILE A 293 -0.15 9.49 1.79
CA ILE A 293 -1.02 8.49 1.17
C ILE A 293 -0.70 8.39 -0.32
N TYR A 294 -0.53 7.16 -0.82
CA TYR A 294 -0.29 6.87 -2.22
C TYR A 294 -1.28 5.81 -2.72
N GLY A 295 -2.03 6.09 -3.77
CA GLY A 295 -2.74 5.03 -4.48
C GLY A 295 -1.73 4.04 -5.06
N GLY A 296 -0.78 4.55 -5.86
CA GLY A 296 0.40 3.84 -6.36
C GLY A 296 1.67 4.67 -6.18
N TYR A 297 2.75 4.03 -5.73
CA TYR A 297 4.03 4.67 -5.46
C TYR A 297 5.19 3.96 -6.17
N ALA A 298 5.77 4.60 -7.17
CA ALA A 298 6.93 4.13 -7.93
C ALA A 298 8.15 5.02 -7.62
N LEU A 299 9.11 4.48 -6.85
CA LEU A 299 10.19 5.28 -6.26
C LEU A 299 11.45 5.38 -7.12
N HIS A 300 11.71 4.41 -8.02
CA HIS A 300 12.84 4.37 -8.97
C HIS A 300 14.24 4.60 -8.37
N GLN A 301 14.49 4.11 -7.17
CA GLN A 301 15.78 4.34 -6.49
C GLN A 301 16.87 3.33 -6.83
N MET A 302 16.53 2.13 -7.28
CA MET A 302 17.48 1.05 -7.49
C MET A 302 17.19 0.24 -8.75
N ASP A 303 18.23 0.07 -9.59
CA ASP A 303 18.20 -0.85 -10.72
C ASP A 303 18.12 -2.31 -10.24
N ASN A 304 17.53 -3.19 -11.05
CA ASN A 304 17.42 -4.60 -10.71
C ASN A 304 18.82 -5.27 -10.72
N PRO A 305 19.34 -5.75 -9.58
CA PRO A 305 20.70 -6.29 -9.51
C PRO A 305 20.86 -7.63 -10.21
N LEU A 306 19.78 -8.34 -10.53
CA LEU A 306 19.81 -9.63 -11.23
C LEU A 306 19.81 -9.46 -12.75
N THR A 307 19.05 -8.49 -13.27
CA THR A 307 18.88 -8.30 -14.71
C THR A 307 19.67 -7.09 -15.25
N GLY A 308 20.07 -6.17 -14.37
CA GLY A 308 20.66 -4.87 -14.74
C GLY A 308 19.64 -3.92 -15.38
N GLU A 309 18.34 -4.23 -15.31
CA GLU A 309 17.31 -3.32 -15.81
C GLU A 309 17.24 -2.06 -14.96
N ALA A 310 17.22 -0.92 -15.65
CA ALA A 310 17.08 0.37 -15.00
C ALA A 310 15.76 0.52 -14.26
N ALA A 311 15.78 1.24 -13.15
CA ALA A 311 14.57 1.61 -12.41
C ALA A 311 13.72 2.55 -13.25
N ALA A 312 12.55 2.08 -13.69
CA ALA A 312 11.61 2.82 -14.53
C ALA A 312 10.20 2.22 -14.46
N GLY A 313 9.18 3.04 -14.58
CA GLY A 313 7.79 2.59 -14.65
C GLY A 313 6.80 3.66 -14.20
N ASP A 314 5.64 3.65 -14.79
CA ASP A 314 4.59 4.63 -14.59
C ASP A 314 3.80 4.40 -13.30
N ALA A 315 3.17 5.46 -12.79
CA ALA A 315 2.10 5.34 -11.82
C ALA A 315 0.76 5.58 -12.54
N SER A 316 0.00 4.51 -12.79
CA SER A 316 -1.20 4.61 -13.62
C SER A 316 -2.44 4.01 -12.98
N GLN A 317 -3.60 4.64 -13.24
CA GLN A 317 -4.92 4.15 -12.85
C GLN A 317 -5.09 3.87 -11.34
N ASN A 318 -4.25 4.45 -10.50
CA ASN A 318 -4.32 4.29 -9.05
C ASN A 318 -5.41 5.19 -8.44
N THR A 319 -5.97 4.77 -7.32
CA THR A 319 -7.09 5.48 -6.69
C THR A 319 -6.88 5.71 -5.19
N VAL A 320 -7.28 6.89 -4.72
CA VAL A 320 -7.38 7.20 -3.29
C VAL A 320 -8.77 7.75 -2.98
N LYS A 321 -9.43 7.18 -1.97
CA LYS A 321 -10.70 7.70 -1.46
C LYS A 321 -10.60 7.96 0.04
N ILE A 322 -10.99 9.18 0.47
CA ILE A 322 -10.91 9.63 1.86
C ILE A 322 -12.28 10.15 2.31
N SER A 323 -12.74 9.67 3.47
CA SER A 323 -14.00 10.12 4.11
C SER A 323 -13.84 10.15 5.63
N ASP A 324 -14.06 11.31 6.24
CA ASP A 324 -14.06 11.55 7.70
C ASP A 324 -12.72 11.24 8.41
N VAL A 325 -11.59 11.39 7.72
CA VAL A 325 -10.25 11.02 8.19
C VAL A 325 -9.36 12.26 8.30
N THR A 326 -8.43 12.24 9.26
CA THR A 326 -7.32 13.20 9.31
C THR A 326 -6.05 12.56 8.73
N VAL A 327 -5.46 13.18 7.71
CA VAL A 327 -4.18 12.83 7.10
C VAL A 327 -3.21 13.98 7.32
N LYS A 328 -2.09 13.72 8.03
CA LYS A 328 -1.07 14.75 8.31
C LYS A 328 -0.07 14.91 7.17
N GLY A 329 0.02 13.94 6.28
CA GLY A 329 0.86 13.94 5.10
C GLY A 329 0.16 14.45 3.85
N GLU A 330 0.85 14.27 2.73
CA GLU A 330 0.35 14.55 1.38
C GLU A 330 -0.45 13.37 0.85
N VAL A 331 -1.32 13.63 -0.14
CA VAL A 331 -2.16 12.60 -0.78
C VAL A 331 -1.87 12.57 -2.27
N TYR A 332 -1.50 11.39 -2.78
CA TYR A 332 -1.20 11.14 -4.18
C TYR A 332 -2.10 10.04 -4.73
N GLY A 333 -2.80 10.28 -5.83
CA GLY A 333 -3.43 9.20 -6.58
C GLY A 333 -2.38 8.26 -7.16
N GLY A 334 -1.41 8.81 -7.89
CA GLY A 334 -0.20 8.12 -8.36
C GLY A 334 1.02 9.02 -8.22
N TYR A 335 2.16 8.42 -7.88
CA TYR A 335 3.44 9.12 -7.70
C TYR A 335 4.56 8.38 -8.41
N THR A 336 5.32 9.09 -9.26
CA THR A 336 6.60 8.62 -9.81
C THR A 336 7.73 9.57 -9.40
N ALA A 337 8.82 8.99 -8.86
CA ALA A 337 10.04 9.74 -8.59
C ALA A 337 10.87 9.93 -9.88
N GLU A 338 11.95 10.69 -9.79
CA GLU A 338 12.94 10.81 -10.84
C GLU A 338 13.57 9.45 -11.14
N GLY A 339 13.65 9.08 -12.42
CA GLY A 339 14.18 7.80 -12.88
C GLY A 339 15.21 7.97 -14.00
N THR A 340 15.63 6.85 -14.59
CA THR A 340 16.56 6.85 -15.73
C THR A 340 15.86 7.12 -17.06
N THR A 341 14.53 7.03 -17.08
CA THR A 341 13.66 7.33 -18.20
C THR A 341 12.51 8.21 -17.73
N SER A 342 11.87 8.94 -18.64
CA SER A 342 10.67 9.70 -18.31
C SER A 342 9.53 8.75 -17.87
N ASN A 343 9.01 8.95 -16.68
CA ASN A 343 7.96 8.10 -16.09
C ASN A 343 6.70 8.93 -15.84
N ASP A 344 5.58 8.46 -16.36
CA ASP A 344 4.33 9.20 -16.38
C ASP A 344 3.45 8.90 -15.17
N ALA A 345 2.70 9.92 -14.73
CA ALA A 345 1.60 9.75 -13.78
C ALA A 345 0.27 9.91 -14.53
N THR A 346 -0.41 8.78 -14.85
CA THR A 346 -1.51 8.80 -15.81
C THR A 346 -2.80 8.16 -15.29
N GLY A 347 -3.93 8.85 -15.42
CA GLY A 347 -5.26 8.30 -15.14
C GLY A 347 -5.51 8.00 -13.66
N ASN A 348 -4.74 8.57 -12.77
CA ASN A 348 -4.90 8.37 -11.32
C ASN A 348 -6.07 9.23 -10.80
N ALA A 349 -6.71 8.77 -9.71
CA ALA A 349 -7.86 9.46 -9.15
C ALA A 349 -7.76 9.64 -7.63
N VAL A 350 -8.06 10.84 -7.15
CA VAL A 350 -8.26 11.14 -5.73
C VAL A 350 -9.66 11.66 -5.50
N THR A 351 -10.37 11.12 -4.52
CA THR A 351 -11.67 11.59 -4.07
C THR A 351 -11.64 11.89 -2.59
N ILE A 352 -11.93 13.12 -2.21
CA ILE A 352 -12.09 13.55 -0.83
C ILE A 352 -13.55 13.90 -0.61
N GLU A 353 -14.27 13.05 0.16
CA GLU A 353 -15.66 13.28 0.53
C GLU A 353 -15.76 14.23 1.73
N SER A 354 -14.87 14.07 2.72
CA SER A 354 -14.82 14.83 3.97
C SER A 354 -13.50 14.55 4.69
N GLY A 355 -13.26 15.23 5.82
CA GLY A 355 -12.06 15.05 6.64
C GLY A 355 -11.07 16.20 6.50
N THR A 356 -9.85 16.00 6.98
CA THR A 356 -8.78 17.02 6.95
C THR A 356 -7.50 16.44 6.35
N ILE A 357 -6.98 17.07 5.34
CA ILE A 357 -5.66 16.80 4.77
C ILE A 357 -4.78 18.00 5.10
N GLU A 358 -3.78 17.81 5.94
CA GLU A 358 -2.95 18.93 6.43
C GLU A 358 -1.99 19.47 5.36
N LYS A 359 -1.71 18.72 4.31
CA LYS A 359 -0.79 19.11 3.23
C LYS A 359 -1.47 19.08 1.85
N THR A 360 -0.70 18.82 0.82
CA THR A 360 -1.09 18.92 -0.58
C THR A 360 -1.74 17.64 -1.08
N VAL A 361 -2.68 17.80 -2.03
CA VAL A 361 -3.36 16.71 -2.74
C VAL A 361 -2.95 16.73 -4.20
N TYR A 362 -2.50 15.59 -4.73
CA TYR A 362 -2.16 15.39 -6.14
C TYR A 362 -2.98 14.24 -6.72
N GLY A 363 -3.67 14.48 -7.84
CA GLY A 363 -4.26 13.39 -8.61
C GLY A 363 -3.19 12.48 -9.18
N GLY A 364 -2.19 13.05 -9.87
CA GLY A 364 -0.95 12.39 -10.29
C GLY A 364 0.23 13.32 -10.16
N TYR A 365 1.35 12.80 -9.64
CA TYR A 365 2.62 13.51 -9.52
C TYR A 365 3.72 12.74 -10.27
N THR A 366 4.46 13.45 -11.11
CA THR A 366 5.69 12.92 -11.72
C THR A 366 6.85 13.91 -11.57
N ALA A 367 8.03 13.39 -11.29
CA ALA A 367 9.23 14.21 -11.22
C ALA A 367 9.80 14.55 -12.62
N ASP A 368 9.69 13.63 -13.57
CA ASP A 368 10.39 13.72 -14.85
C ASP A 368 9.54 13.44 -16.11
N GLY A 369 8.30 12.96 -15.96
CA GLY A 369 7.40 12.61 -17.05
C GLY A 369 6.24 13.58 -17.24
N THR A 370 5.18 13.07 -17.87
CA THR A 370 3.92 13.77 -18.08
C THR A 370 2.89 13.40 -17.02
N ALA A 371 2.25 14.39 -16.40
CA ALA A 371 1.10 14.16 -15.55
C ALA A 371 -0.19 14.28 -16.39
N SER A 372 -0.83 13.16 -16.74
CA SER A 372 -1.94 13.21 -17.68
C SER A 372 -3.19 12.47 -17.24
N LYS A 373 -4.36 13.00 -17.61
CA LYS A 373 -5.68 12.39 -17.40
C LYS A 373 -5.97 12.03 -15.93
N ASN A 374 -5.27 12.66 -15.00
CA ASN A 374 -5.51 12.46 -13.58
C ASN A 374 -6.77 13.23 -13.14
N THR A 375 -7.46 12.71 -12.14
CA THR A 375 -8.71 13.29 -11.65
C THR A 375 -8.63 13.54 -10.15
N VAL A 376 -9.01 14.75 -9.71
CA VAL A 376 -9.24 15.06 -8.30
C VAL A 376 -10.67 15.53 -8.11
N THR A 377 -11.37 14.96 -7.14
CA THR A 377 -12.73 15.36 -6.76
C THR A 377 -12.76 15.71 -5.28
N ILE A 378 -13.09 16.93 -4.95
CA ILE A 378 -13.26 17.43 -3.58
C ILE A 378 -14.75 17.73 -3.36
N ASN A 379 -15.42 16.90 -2.57
CA ASN A 379 -16.83 17.07 -2.21
C ASN A 379 -17.00 17.83 -0.90
N GLY A 380 -16.00 17.83 -0.04
CA GLY A 380 -16.01 18.50 1.27
C GLY A 380 -14.68 18.35 1.99
N GLY A 381 -14.64 18.73 3.26
CA GLY A 381 -13.47 18.66 4.11
C GLY A 381 -12.57 19.90 4.02
N THR A 382 -11.38 19.80 4.62
CA THR A 382 -10.36 20.85 4.62
C THR A 382 -9.07 20.33 4.01
N VAL A 383 -8.46 21.08 3.10
CA VAL A 383 -7.13 20.78 2.53
C VAL A 383 -6.20 21.96 2.76
N GLY A 384 -5.04 21.69 3.34
CA GLY A 384 -4.07 22.68 3.79
C GLY A 384 -4.26 23.10 5.25
N VAL A 385 -3.31 23.86 5.80
CA VAL A 385 -3.35 24.43 7.17
C VAL A 385 -3.34 25.96 7.11
N ALA A 386 -4.10 26.57 8.01
CA ALA A 386 -4.31 28.03 8.02
C ALA A 386 -3.05 28.85 8.43
N ASP A 387 -1.99 28.23 8.90
CA ASP A 387 -0.80 28.90 9.48
C ASP A 387 0.39 28.99 8.47
N SER A 388 0.19 28.64 7.21
CA SER A 388 1.23 28.86 6.20
C SER A 388 1.24 30.32 5.76
N THR A 389 2.28 31.05 6.13
CA THR A 389 2.53 32.46 5.71
C THR A 389 2.86 32.58 4.22
N GLU A 390 2.91 31.47 3.49
CA GLU A 390 3.13 31.40 2.06
C GLU A 390 1.85 30.91 1.34
N SER A 391 1.57 31.52 0.20
CA SER A 391 0.51 31.11 -0.72
C SER A 391 0.91 29.75 -1.34
N SER A 392 0.76 28.66 -0.58
CA SER A 392 1.10 27.32 -1.04
C SER A 392 0.00 26.74 -1.91
N ASP A 393 0.38 26.10 -2.98
CA ASP A 393 -0.52 25.30 -3.78
C ASP A 393 -0.96 24.08 -2.95
N THR A 394 -2.26 23.84 -2.85
CA THR A 394 -2.82 22.79 -1.97
C THR A 394 -3.48 21.65 -2.73
N VAL A 395 -3.95 21.88 -3.95
CA VAL A 395 -4.59 20.82 -4.75
C VAL A 395 -4.14 20.90 -6.20
N PHE A 396 -3.65 19.76 -6.71
CA PHE A 396 -3.31 19.58 -8.13
C PHE A 396 -4.10 18.42 -8.73
N GLY A 397 -4.73 18.63 -9.88
CA GLY A 397 -5.26 17.53 -10.69
C GLY A 397 -4.12 16.65 -11.22
N GLY A 398 -3.13 17.26 -11.88
CA GLY A 398 -1.86 16.64 -12.28
C GLY A 398 -0.70 17.61 -12.09
N TYR A 399 0.43 17.10 -11.63
CA TYR A 399 1.65 17.87 -11.40
C TYR A 399 2.86 17.18 -12.04
N SER A 400 3.54 17.88 -12.92
CA SER A 400 4.83 17.46 -13.48
C SER A 400 5.92 18.45 -13.13
N ALA A 401 6.96 17.98 -12.40
CA ALA A 401 8.03 18.84 -11.93
C ALA A 401 8.99 19.27 -13.05
N SER A 402 9.12 18.49 -14.12
CA SER A 402 10.01 18.82 -15.25
C SER A 402 9.35 18.75 -16.64
N GLY A 403 8.20 18.08 -16.77
CA GLY A 403 7.48 17.88 -18.03
C GLY A 403 6.16 18.66 -18.12
N GLU A 404 5.18 18.06 -18.75
CA GLU A 404 3.88 18.67 -19.07
C GLU A 404 2.75 18.13 -18.18
N ALA A 405 1.69 18.93 -18.00
CA ALA A 405 0.43 18.52 -17.40
C ALA A 405 -0.69 18.56 -18.44
N VAL A 406 -1.28 17.41 -18.79
CA VAL A 406 -2.17 17.29 -19.95
C VAL A 406 -3.49 16.61 -19.58
N SER A 407 -4.62 17.25 -19.93
CA SER A 407 -5.95 16.66 -19.80
C SER A 407 -6.33 16.23 -18.37
N ASN A 408 -5.80 16.88 -17.35
CA ASN A 408 -6.15 16.60 -15.97
C ASN A 408 -7.48 17.28 -15.60
N ILE A 409 -8.24 16.65 -14.72
CA ILE A 409 -9.57 17.12 -14.29
C ILE A 409 -9.58 17.35 -12.78
N LEU A 410 -9.99 18.53 -12.37
CA LEU A 410 -10.21 18.86 -10.96
C LEU A 410 -11.62 19.39 -10.76
N THR A 411 -12.37 18.77 -9.86
CA THR A 411 -13.73 19.16 -9.50
C THR A 411 -13.81 19.50 -8.02
N VAL A 412 -14.30 20.69 -7.69
CA VAL A 412 -14.55 21.13 -6.32
C VAL A 412 -16.03 21.44 -6.17
N SER A 413 -16.75 20.64 -5.41
CA SER A 413 -18.17 20.84 -5.10
C SER A 413 -18.40 21.36 -3.67
N GLY A 414 -17.38 21.30 -2.80
CA GLY A 414 -17.41 21.76 -1.42
C GLY A 414 -16.02 21.81 -0.81
N GLY A 415 -15.95 22.08 0.48
CA GLY A 415 -14.71 22.08 1.26
C GLY A 415 -14.02 23.45 1.36
N ASP A 416 -13.06 23.50 2.29
CA ASP A 416 -12.22 24.67 2.55
C ASP A 416 -10.79 24.37 2.12
N LEU A 417 -10.38 24.95 0.97
CA LEU A 417 -9.09 24.71 0.35
C LEU A 417 -8.16 25.90 0.66
N ILE A 418 -7.28 25.66 1.65
CA ILE A 418 -6.43 26.72 2.20
C ILE A 418 -5.19 26.87 1.30
N GLY A 419 -5.34 27.61 0.20
CA GLY A 419 -4.27 27.84 -0.76
C GLY A 419 -4.75 27.82 -2.21
N HIS A 420 -3.87 27.46 -3.12
CA HIS A 420 -4.13 27.45 -4.55
C HIS A 420 -4.65 26.10 -5.03
N VAL A 421 -5.50 26.13 -6.02
CA VAL A 421 -6.13 24.97 -6.66
C VAL A 421 -5.81 25.01 -8.13
N THR A 422 -5.09 24.00 -8.64
CA THR A 422 -4.59 23.98 -10.03
C THR A 422 -4.93 22.63 -10.66
N SER A 423 -5.68 22.62 -11.78
CA SER A 423 -6.02 21.37 -12.44
C SER A 423 -4.82 20.71 -13.10
N GLY A 424 -3.97 21.47 -13.81
CA GLY A 424 -2.73 20.96 -14.39
C GLY A 424 -1.57 21.92 -14.17
N TYR A 425 -0.52 21.45 -13.49
CA TYR A 425 0.75 22.14 -13.34
C TYR A 425 1.84 21.39 -14.09
N GLY A 426 2.44 22.02 -15.07
CA GLY A 426 3.59 21.49 -15.81
C GLY A 426 4.70 22.52 -15.94
N LYS A 427 5.97 22.05 -15.83
CA LYS A 427 7.09 22.96 -16.03
C LYS A 427 7.18 23.46 -17.45
N THR A 428 7.05 22.56 -18.41
CA THR A 428 7.24 22.86 -19.83
C THR A 428 5.95 23.13 -20.60
N GLY A 429 4.78 22.80 -20.03
CA GLY A 429 3.49 23.04 -20.65
C GLY A 429 2.31 22.60 -19.80
N ALA A 430 1.15 23.22 -20.00
CA ALA A 430 -0.13 22.83 -19.41
C ALA A 430 -1.24 22.92 -20.44
N SER A 431 -1.79 21.76 -20.89
CA SER A 431 -2.77 21.75 -21.97
C SER A 431 -4.02 20.92 -21.66
N ASP A 432 -5.14 21.38 -22.17
CA ASP A 432 -6.43 20.68 -22.13
C ASP A 432 -6.91 20.33 -20.71
N ASN A 433 -6.39 20.97 -19.66
CA ASN A 433 -6.79 20.72 -18.29
C ASN A 433 -8.13 21.39 -17.97
N THR A 434 -8.96 20.72 -17.17
CA THR A 434 -10.29 21.21 -16.81
C THR A 434 -10.42 21.38 -15.31
N LEU A 435 -10.81 22.57 -14.86
CA LEU A 435 -11.19 22.84 -13.48
C LEU A 435 -12.67 23.23 -13.41
N THR A 436 -13.43 22.53 -12.56
CA THR A 436 -14.83 22.85 -12.28
C THR A 436 -15.01 23.14 -10.80
N MET A 437 -15.49 24.35 -10.47
CA MET A 437 -15.82 24.75 -9.11
C MET A 437 -17.30 25.08 -9.00
N THR A 438 -18.03 24.27 -8.24
CA THR A 438 -19.46 24.43 -7.98
C THR A 438 -19.79 24.81 -6.54
N GLY A 439 -18.76 24.76 -5.66
CA GLY A 439 -18.85 25.09 -4.23
C GLY A 439 -17.46 25.21 -3.62
N GLY A 440 -17.38 25.33 -2.29
CA GLY A 440 -16.13 25.42 -1.55
C GLY A 440 -15.44 26.78 -1.60
N SER A 441 -14.24 26.85 -1.03
CA SER A 441 -13.41 28.08 -0.98
C SER A 441 -11.96 27.79 -1.38
N SER A 442 -11.30 28.80 -1.99
CA SER A 442 -9.87 28.77 -2.33
C SER A 442 -9.30 30.19 -2.38
N THR A 443 -7.98 30.34 -2.26
CA THR A 443 -7.33 31.64 -2.45
C THR A 443 -7.08 31.93 -3.95
N LYS A 444 -6.79 30.90 -4.73
CA LYS A 444 -6.57 31.00 -6.18
C LYS A 444 -7.00 29.73 -6.89
N THR A 445 -7.62 29.89 -8.05
CA THR A 445 -8.11 28.80 -8.89
C THR A 445 -7.51 28.92 -10.28
N VAL A 446 -6.81 27.90 -10.79
CA VAL A 446 -6.15 27.91 -12.10
C VAL A 446 -6.43 26.59 -12.82
N ALA A 447 -6.95 26.64 -14.06
CA ALA A 447 -7.15 25.40 -14.81
C ALA A 447 -5.83 24.86 -15.37
N GLY A 448 -4.97 25.70 -15.95
CA GLY A 448 -3.65 25.30 -16.46
C GLY A 448 -2.55 26.26 -16.04
N TYR A 449 -1.48 25.74 -15.45
CA TYR A 449 -0.28 26.50 -15.11
C TYR A 449 0.96 25.88 -15.75
N ALA A 450 1.61 26.64 -16.64
CA ALA A 450 2.89 26.28 -17.24
C ALA A 450 3.98 27.20 -16.68
N GLU A 451 5.01 26.63 -16.02
CA GLU A 451 6.04 27.44 -15.37
C GLU A 451 6.91 28.18 -16.39
N THR A 452 7.38 27.50 -17.44
CA THR A 452 8.27 28.05 -18.45
C THR A 452 7.72 27.95 -19.88
N GLY A 453 6.77 27.06 -20.14
CA GLY A 453 6.19 26.82 -21.46
C GLY A 453 4.79 27.43 -21.64
N ASP A 454 4.04 26.91 -22.59
CA ASP A 454 2.74 27.41 -22.97
C ASP A 454 1.59 26.78 -22.17
N ALA A 455 0.54 27.54 -21.89
CA ALA A 455 -0.72 27.06 -21.33
C ALA A 455 -1.82 27.15 -22.40
N VAL A 456 -2.29 25.99 -22.90
CA VAL A 456 -3.10 25.90 -24.11
C VAL A 456 -4.42 25.16 -23.86
N ASN A 457 -5.54 25.71 -24.35
CA ASN A 457 -6.87 25.08 -24.35
C ASN A 457 -7.39 24.66 -22.96
N ASN A 458 -6.89 25.24 -21.87
CA ASN A 458 -7.38 24.92 -20.54
C ASN A 458 -8.77 25.51 -20.29
N THR A 459 -9.62 24.80 -19.57
CA THR A 459 -11.01 25.18 -19.31
C THR A 459 -11.27 25.33 -17.82
N LEU A 460 -11.84 26.49 -17.44
CA LEU A 460 -12.32 26.73 -16.07
C LEU A 460 -13.83 27.00 -16.11
N VAL A 461 -14.58 26.23 -15.30
CA VAL A 461 -16.01 26.45 -15.06
C VAL A 461 -16.22 26.83 -13.60
N PHE A 462 -16.74 28.02 -13.35
CA PHE A 462 -17.01 28.51 -12.00
C PHE A 462 -18.51 28.81 -11.87
N SER A 463 -19.23 27.94 -11.17
CA SER A 463 -20.69 28.09 -11.01
C SER A 463 -21.12 28.25 -9.55
N GLY A 464 -20.19 28.17 -8.60
CA GLY A 464 -20.43 28.35 -7.16
C GLY A 464 -19.14 28.43 -6.39
N GLY A 465 -19.23 28.68 -5.09
CA GLY A 465 -18.07 28.80 -4.19
C GLY A 465 -17.42 30.20 -4.20
N THR A 466 -16.23 30.29 -3.60
CA THR A 466 -15.45 31.53 -3.48
C THR A 466 -13.99 31.31 -3.86
N SER A 467 -13.41 32.26 -4.63
CA SER A 467 -11.98 32.31 -4.92
C SER A 467 -11.54 33.79 -4.97
N ALA A 468 -10.37 34.11 -4.41
CA ALA A 468 -9.88 35.49 -4.54
C ALA A 468 -9.33 35.80 -5.94
N ILE A 469 -8.78 34.81 -6.62
CA ILE A 469 -8.26 34.90 -7.99
C ILE A 469 -8.70 33.67 -8.79
N THR A 470 -9.30 33.88 -9.96
CA THR A 470 -9.80 32.83 -10.86
C THR A 470 -9.19 33.01 -12.25
N MET A 471 -8.44 31.98 -12.72
CA MET A 471 -7.72 32.06 -14.00
C MET A 471 -7.93 30.77 -14.81
N ALA A 472 -8.26 30.94 -16.12
CA ALA A 472 -8.25 29.76 -16.99
C ALA A 472 -6.83 29.28 -17.25
N ALA A 473 -5.86 30.20 -17.36
CA ALA A 473 -4.46 29.80 -17.53
C ALA A 473 -3.48 30.85 -16.99
N GLN A 474 -2.32 30.35 -16.53
CA GLN A 474 -1.11 31.12 -16.23
C GLN A 474 0.09 30.45 -16.92
N SER A 475 0.96 31.23 -17.55
CA SER A 475 2.06 30.69 -18.36
C SER A 475 3.29 31.60 -18.30
N GLY A 476 4.49 30.98 -18.22
CA GLY A 476 5.76 31.64 -18.47
C GLY A 476 6.05 31.86 -19.96
N GLY A 477 5.35 31.15 -20.83
CA GLY A 477 5.29 31.37 -22.29
C GLY A 477 4.00 32.07 -22.71
N SER A 478 3.24 31.45 -23.64
CA SER A 478 1.97 31.96 -24.16
C SER A 478 0.77 31.30 -23.49
N ALA A 479 -0.30 32.04 -23.25
CA ALA A 479 -1.58 31.50 -22.79
C ALA A 479 -2.62 31.64 -23.93
N THR A 480 -2.96 30.55 -24.63
CA THR A 480 -3.79 30.57 -25.85
C THR A 480 -4.93 29.57 -25.82
N GLY A 481 -6.06 29.90 -26.41
CA GLY A 481 -7.24 29.03 -26.52
C GLY A 481 -7.92 28.69 -25.18
N ASN A 482 -7.52 29.29 -24.08
CA ASN A 482 -8.06 28.99 -22.76
C ASN A 482 -9.46 29.56 -22.58
N THR A 483 -10.34 28.84 -21.92
CA THR A 483 -11.76 29.22 -21.75
C THR A 483 -12.10 29.33 -20.26
N ILE A 484 -12.83 30.41 -19.92
CA ILE A 484 -13.43 30.56 -18.60
C ILE A 484 -14.93 30.78 -18.73
N THR A 485 -15.73 30.04 -17.97
CA THR A 485 -17.17 30.15 -17.88
C THR A 485 -17.57 30.39 -16.43
N ILE A 486 -18.23 31.53 -16.18
CA ILE A 486 -18.71 31.88 -14.83
C ILE A 486 -20.22 32.02 -14.89
N THR A 487 -20.93 31.23 -14.08
CA THR A 487 -22.40 31.26 -14.01
C THR A 487 -22.93 31.54 -12.60
N GLY A 488 -22.05 31.60 -11.59
CA GLY A 488 -22.42 31.88 -10.20
C GLY A 488 -21.20 31.97 -9.28
N GLY A 489 -21.44 32.09 -7.98
CA GLY A 489 -20.41 32.18 -6.96
C GLY A 489 -19.70 33.54 -6.87
N ASN A 490 -18.57 33.57 -6.14
CA ASN A 490 -17.73 34.76 -6.00
C ASN A 490 -16.30 34.44 -6.50
N PRO A 491 -16.01 34.66 -7.80
CA PRO A 491 -14.74 34.29 -8.42
C PRO A 491 -13.58 35.27 -8.13
N GLY A 492 -13.85 36.40 -7.45
CA GLY A 492 -12.84 37.43 -7.20
C GLY A 492 -12.31 38.06 -8.48
N THR A 493 -10.97 38.20 -8.58
CA THR A 493 -10.33 38.68 -9.80
C THR A 493 -10.29 37.60 -10.87
N VAL A 494 -10.85 37.88 -12.06
CA VAL A 494 -10.95 36.90 -13.15
C VAL A 494 -10.00 37.23 -14.28
N THR A 495 -9.25 36.19 -14.75
CA THR A 495 -8.33 36.31 -15.89
C THR A 495 -8.50 35.12 -16.82
N GLY A 496 -8.82 35.35 -18.10
CA GLY A 496 -8.92 34.25 -19.07
C GLY A 496 -7.61 33.56 -19.38
N GLY A 497 -6.52 34.32 -19.46
CA GLY A 497 -5.16 33.79 -19.61
C GLY A 497 -4.13 34.88 -19.36
N ALA A 498 -3.03 34.52 -18.65
CA ALA A 498 -1.88 35.37 -18.42
C ALA A 498 -0.63 34.70 -18.96
N GLY A 499 0.02 35.26 -19.95
CA GLY A 499 1.26 34.81 -20.55
C GLY A 499 2.31 35.92 -20.58
N VAL A 500 3.58 35.56 -20.47
CA VAL A 500 4.69 36.53 -20.56
C VAL A 500 4.91 36.97 -22.01
N THR A 501 4.72 36.11 -23.00
CA THR A 501 4.96 36.38 -24.42
C THR A 501 3.74 36.65 -25.25
N GLY A 502 2.51 36.55 -24.74
CA GLY A 502 1.27 36.88 -25.42
C GLY A 502 0.04 36.27 -24.75
N ALA A 503 -1.07 37.02 -24.77
CA ALA A 503 -2.38 36.52 -24.36
C ALA A 503 -3.36 36.70 -25.55
N SER A 504 -4.02 35.63 -25.97
CA SER A 504 -5.05 35.71 -27.02
C SER A 504 -6.35 35.01 -26.62
N GLU A 505 -7.45 35.66 -26.97
CA GLU A 505 -8.87 35.29 -26.83
C GLU A 505 -9.38 34.83 -25.44
N ILE A 506 -10.20 35.70 -24.87
CA ILE A 506 -11.08 35.40 -23.74
C ILE A 506 -12.49 35.19 -24.29
N ARG A 507 -13.11 34.02 -24.10
CA ARG A 507 -14.53 33.80 -24.37
C ARG A 507 -15.29 33.77 -23.05
N SER A 508 -16.21 34.74 -22.87
CA SER A 508 -17.17 34.76 -21.75
C SER A 508 -18.57 34.46 -22.28
N SER A 509 -19.26 33.52 -21.64
CA SER A 509 -20.63 33.12 -22.02
C SER A 509 -21.73 33.65 -21.09
N SER A 510 -21.43 34.55 -20.15
CA SER A 510 -22.42 35.03 -19.18
C SER A 510 -22.91 36.45 -19.50
N PRO A 511 -24.25 36.69 -19.59
CA PRO A 511 -24.81 38.05 -19.80
C PRO A 511 -24.91 38.90 -18.52
N ALA A 512 -24.58 38.35 -17.33
CA ALA A 512 -24.85 39.01 -16.04
C ALA A 512 -23.63 39.62 -15.35
N VAL A 513 -22.41 39.46 -15.87
CA VAL A 513 -21.19 39.95 -15.23
C VAL A 513 -20.47 40.93 -16.18
N GLN A 514 -20.42 42.20 -15.83
CA GLN A 514 -19.58 43.18 -16.53
C GLN A 514 -18.13 43.01 -16.13
N PHE A 515 -17.31 42.47 -17.02
CA PHE A 515 -15.86 42.33 -16.80
C PHE A 515 -15.11 43.56 -17.33
N LEU A 516 -14.20 44.07 -16.50
CA LEU A 516 -13.17 44.99 -16.96
C LEU A 516 -12.00 44.17 -17.52
N VAL A 517 -11.98 43.92 -18.81
CA VAL A 517 -10.86 43.22 -19.45
C VAL A 517 -9.67 44.17 -19.55
N ARG A 518 -8.67 44.00 -18.67
CA ARG A 518 -7.36 44.66 -18.84
C ARG A 518 -6.44 43.76 -19.66
N LYS A 519 -6.10 44.21 -20.84
CA LYS A 519 -5.00 43.65 -21.63
C LYS A 519 -3.70 44.24 -21.04
N THR A 520 -3.03 43.48 -20.17
CA THR A 520 -1.69 43.85 -19.69
C THR A 520 -0.66 43.27 -20.64
N SER A 521 -0.21 44.07 -21.61
CA SER A 521 1.07 43.85 -22.26
C SER A 521 2.16 44.48 -21.37
N TYR A 522 3.00 43.69 -20.75
CA TYR A 522 4.26 44.21 -20.23
C TYR A 522 5.17 44.44 -21.43
N LEU A 523 5.43 45.69 -21.73
CA LEU A 523 6.53 46.11 -22.59
C LEU A 523 7.83 45.88 -21.85
N SER A 524 8.79 45.22 -22.53
CA SER A 524 10.17 44.90 -22.20
C SER A 524 10.90 45.97 -21.40
#